data_64b57b2e906b8e1e83022ffd20533a3a
#
_entry.id   64b57b2e906b8e1e83022ffd20533a3a
#
_cell.length_a   1.000
_cell.length_b   1.000
_cell.length_c   1.000
_cell.angle_alpha   90.00
_cell.angle_beta   90.00
_cell.angle_gamma   90.00
#
_symmetry.space_group_name_H-M   'P 1'
#
loop_
_entity.id
_entity.type
_entity.pdbx_description
1 polymer ?
#
loop_
_entity_poly.entity_id
_entity_poly.type
_entity_poly.pdbx_seq_one_letter_code
_entity_poly.pdbx_strand_id
1 'polypeptide(L)'
;MTDDARAETLQVMPRTRAWLGDGGVSFPQGFATTPSCCPSRASILSGRYVHNHGVLRQQLGQRLDQRTSLARYLRDGGYRTAMAGKFLNRWPLGRPPPFFDRWALANGGYYDQVWQVDGRIRRVPTYSTSFIGDRALAYLAEFERDDDRPWFAYLAPFAPHDPRVPEPRHARASFPALDRVGGGRPPVAGKPPYLRAREPADGRTVAGLRTGQLRTLLSVDDLVDRVMGRLRDTGELDHTLVFFLSDNGYAWGEHRHLGKFVPYTESIRVPFLVRWPGRLPAGTVDRRLVATIDLKPTVLAAAGLRPDPGDPVDGRSLLDPRPRDRLLAEYWRDQANAPGIRDWAALRTPAWQYIENYDQPGGAGTFREFYDLVRDPGMDHNLLADADPGNDPPAALATELAAARTCQGASCP
;
A
#
# COMPACT_ATOMS: atom_id res chain seq x y z
N MET A 1 1.79 -8.36 0.78
CA MET A 1 1.69 -6.88 0.93
C MET A 1 2.74 -6.41 1.93
N THR A 2 3.65 -5.51 1.54
CA THR A 2 4.68 -4.91 2.40
C THR A 2 4.13 -3.71 3.20
N ASP A 3 4.90 -3.20 4.16
CA ASP A 3 4.58 -2.06 5.03
C ASP A 3 5.62 -0.95 4.79
N ASP A 4 5.23 0.18 4.18
CA ASP A 4 6.10 1.32 3.85
C ASP A 4 7.07 1.12 2.66
N ALA A 5 6.77 0.23 1.72
CA ALA A 5 7.62 0.09 0.53
C ALA A 5 7.19 1.03 -0.60
N ARG A 6 8.08 1.88 -1.05
CA ARG A 6 7.86 2.71 -2.24
C ARG A 6 8.14 1.93 -3.53
N ALA A 7 7.55 2.38 -4.64
CA ALA A 7 7.59 1.63 -5.91
C ALA A 7 9.03 1.28 -6.38
N GLU A 8 9.99 2.17 -6.19
CA GLU A 8 11.38 2.00 -6.61
C GLU A 8 12.11 0.87 -5.85
N THR A 9 11.58 0.43 -4.71
CA THR A 9 12.21 -0.67 -3.94
C THR A 9 12.19 -2.01 -4.67
N LEU A 10 11.33 -2.18 -5.69
CA LEU A 10 11.35 -3.40 -6.53
C LEU A 10 12.71 -3.66 -7.20
N GLN A 11 13.53 -2.63 -7.41
CA GLN A 11 14.86 -2.81 -8.02
C GLN A 11 15.78 -3.74 -7.22
N VAL A 12 15.58 -3.86 -5.90
CA VAL A 12 16.39 -4.74 -5.03
C VAL A 12 15.71 -6.08 -4.74
N MET A 13 14.61 -6.38 -5.42
CA MET A 13 13.80 -7.60 -5.26
C MET A 13 13.77 -8.42 -6.57
N PRO A 14 14.91 -9.01 -6.98
CA PRO A 14 15.01 -9.66 -8.29
C PRO A 14 14.08 -10.88 -8.44
N ARG A 15 13.88 -11.66 -7.38
CA ARG A 15 13.00 -12.84 -7.40
C ARG A 15 11.53 -12.43 -7.52
N THR A 16 11.11 -11.44 -6.75
CA THR A 16 9.76 -10.86 -6.86
C THR A 16 9.49 -10.33 -8.27
N ARG A 17 10.48 -9.66 -8.87
CA ARG A 17 10.39 -9.16 -10.25
C ARG A 17 10.26 -10.32 -11.24
N ALA A 18 11.11 -11.36 -11.12
CA ALA A 18 11.05 -12.51 -12.00
C ALA A 18 9.70 -13.24 -11.91
N TRP A 19 9.22 -13.53 -10.70
CA TRP A 19 7.96 -14.22 -10.50
C TRP A 19 6.73 -13.43 -10.93
N LEU A 20 6.66 -12.14 -10.58
CA LEU A 20 5.44 -11.34 -10.64
C LEU A 20 5.51 -10.19 -11.66
N GLY A 21 6.70 -9.67 -11.98
CA GLY A 21 6.92 -8.71 -13.04
C GLY A 21 7.02 -9.41 -14.40
N ASP A 22 8.04 -10.26 -14.56
CA ASP A 22 8.28 -10.98 -15.81
C ASP A 22 7.23 -12.09 -16.03
N GLY A 23 6.77 -12.71 -14.93
CA GLY A 23 5.70 -13.72 -14.96
C GLY A 23 4.28 -13.18 -14.88
N GLY A 24 4.09 -11.86 -14.84
CA GLY A 24 2.79 -11.21 -14.68
C GLY A 24 2.73 -9.82 -15.29
N VAL A 25 1.97 -8.92 -14.67
CA VAL A 25 1.77 -7.54 -15.10
C VAL A 25 2.29 -6.58 -14.05
N SER A 26 3.11 -5.62 -14.48
CA SER A 26 3.60 -4.52 -13.65
C SER A 26 2.76 -3.27 -13.90
N PHE A 27 2.28 -2.64 -12.82
CA PHE A 27 1.52 -1.39 -12.87
C PHE A 27 2.36 -0.24 -12.28
N PRO A 28 3.17 0.49 -13.08
CA PRO A 28 4.01 1.58 -12.58
C PRO A 28 3.22 2.78 -12.06
N GLN A 29 1.93 2.88 -12.40
CA GLN A 29 0.99 3.87 -11.90
C GLN A 29 0.07 3.27 -10.82
N GLY A 30 0.63 2.47 -9.91
CA GLY A 30 -0.06 1.90 -8.75
C GLY A 30 0.04 2.79 -7.52
N PHE A 31 -1.10 3.16 -6.93
CA PHE A 31 -1.15 4.11 -5.81
C PHE A 31 -1.97 3.59 -4.64
N ALA A 32 -1.48 3.86 -3.44
CA ALA A 32 -2.30 3.83 -2.23
C ALA A 32 -3.22 5.06 -2.19
N THR A 33 -4.46 4.87 -1.79
CA THR A 33 -5.45 5.95 -1.68
C THR A 33 -5.27 6.78 -0.41
N THR A 34 -4.41 6.33 0.50
CA THR A 34 -3.99 7.07 1.69
C THR A 34 -2.61 6.59 2.15
N PRO A 35 -1.67 7.49 2.49
CA PRO A 35 -0.34 7.09 2.95
C PRO A 35 -0.29 6.86 4.46
N SER A 36 -1.20 6.04 4.98
CA SER A 36 -1.32 5.74 6.40
C SER A 36 -1.68 4.27 6.57
N CYS A 37 -0.82 3.46 7.21
CA CYS A 37 -0.92 2.00 7.21
C CYS A 37 -2.31 1.45 7.55
N CYS A 38 -2.87 1.80 8.71
CA CYS A 38 -4.15 1.25 9.15
C CYS A 38 -5.31 1.68 8.24
N PRO A 39 -5.49 2.98 7.91
CA PRO A 39 -6.45 3.42 6.92
C PRO A 39 -6.28 2.72 5.56
N SER A 40 -5.04 2.63 5.05
CA SER A 40 -4.77 1.97 3.77
C SER A 40 -5.10 0.48 3.78
N ARG A 41 -4.74 -0.24 4.86
CA ARG A 41 -5.10 -1.66 5.02
C ARG A 41 -6.60 -1.85 5.08
N ALA A 42 -7.32 -0.95 5.76
CA ALA A 42 -8.78 -0.94 5.77
C ALA A 42 -9.34 -0.67 4.36
N SER A 43 -8.76 0.26 3.61
CA SER A 43 -9.11 0.55 2.21
C SER A 43 -8.91 -0.68 1.31
N ILE A 44 -7.76 -1.37 1.42
CA ILE A 44 -7.44 -2.57 0.63
C ILE A 44 -8.44 -3.70 0.93
N LEU A 45 -8.73 -3.95 2.21
CA LEU A 45 -9.62 -5.02 2.62
C LEU A 45 -11.08 -4.74 2.27
N SER A 46 -11.53 -3.49 2.36
CA SER A 46 -12.91 -3.10 2.07
C SER A 46 -13.16 -2.70 0.61
N GLY A 47 -12.10 -2.35 -0.15
CA GLY A 47 -12.24 -1.80 -1.49
C GLY A 47 -12.81 -0.38 -1.51
N ARG A 48 -12.68 0.38 -0.41
CA ARG A 48 -13.29 1.68 -0.20
C ARG A 48 -12.27 2.76 0.11
N TYR A 49 -12.60 3.99 -0.21
CA TYR A 49 -11.88 5.16 0.27
C TYR A 49 -12.04 5.34 1.79
N VAL A 50 -11.12 6.09 2.38
CA VAL A 50 -11.06 6.28 3.85
C VAL A 50 -12.34 6.93 4.39
N HIS A 51 -12.90 7.91 3.70
CA HIS A 51 -14.14 8.56 4.10
C HIS A 51 -15.36 7.62 4.10
N ASN A 52 -15.35 6.53 3.30
CA ASN A 52 -16.42 5.56 3.21
C ASN A 52 -16.30 4.39 4.21
N HIS A 53 -15.09 3.97 4.60
CA HIS A 53 -14.93 2.92 5.61
C HIS A 53 -14.70 3.46 7.03
N GLY A 54 -14.44 4.76 7.21
CA GLY A 54 -14.37 5.45 8.50
C GLY A 54 -13.16 5.14 9.39
N VAL A 55 -12.19 4.36 8.91
CA VAL A 55 -10.91 4.13 9.62
C VAL A 55 -9.95 5.25 9.25
N LEU A 56 -10.12 6.42 9.86
CA LEU A 56 -9.44 7.65 9.49
C LEU A 56 -7.98 7.75 9.99
N ARG A 57 -7.61 6.99 11.02
CA ARG A 57 -6.32 7.10 11.73
C ARG A 57 -5.78 5.74 12.13
N GLN A 58 -4.49 5.71 12.49
CA GLN A 58 -3.76 4.49 12.86
C GLN A 58 -4.40 3.70 14.00
N GLN A 59 -5.07 4.37 14.95
CA GLN A 59 -5.63 3.75 16.14
C GLN A 59 -7.04 3.19 15.94
N LEU A 60 -7.65 3.42 14.78
CA LEU A 60 -9.07 3.14 14.54
C LEU A 60 -9.33 1.81 13.80
N GLY A 61 -8.34 0.91 13.70
CA GLY A 61 -8.47 -0.34 12.95
C GLY A 61 -9.67 -1.20 13.35
N GLN A 62 -10.04 -1.19 14.63
CA GLN A 62 -11.18 -1.94 15.13
C GLN A 62 -12.54 -1.35 14.67
N ARG A 63 -12.58 -0.15 14.10
CA ARG A 63 -13.78 0.47 13.55
C ARG A 63 -14.16 -0.05 12.16
N LEU A 64 -13.24 -0.74 11.47
CA LEU A 64 -13.60 -1.33 10.19
C LEU A 64 -14.74 -2.32 10.39
N ASP A 65 -15.84 -2.12 9.69
CA ASP A 65 -16.87 -3.14 9.60
C ASP A 65 -16.30 -4.36 8.85
N GLN A 66 -15.98 -5.39 9.59
CA GLN A 66 -15.35 -6.60 9.03
C GLN A 66 -16.27 -7.35 8.07
N ARG A 67 -17.59 -7.09 8.10
CA ARG A 67 -18.54 -7.66 7.12
C ARG A 67 -18.30 -7.13 5.71
N THR A 68 -17.63 -5.97 5.57
CA THR A 68 -17.23 -5.40 4.29
C THR A 68 -15.86 -5.90 3.81
N SER A 69 -15.16 -6.73 4.59
CA SER A 69 -13.81 -7.16 4.25
C SER A 69 -13.80 -8.24 3.16
N LEU A 70 -12.76 -8.23 2.33
CA LEU A 70 -12.52 -9.26 1.31
C LEU A 70 -12.53 -10.67 1.91
N ALA A 71 -11.93 -10.85 3.10
CA ALA A 71 -11.87 -12.15 3.77
C ALA A 71 -13.28 -12.71 4.06
N ARG A 72 -14.25 -11.85 4.44
CA ARG A 72 -15.64 -12.28 4.64
C ARG A 72 -16.24 -12.83 3.36
N TYR A 73 -16.13 -12.07 2.26
CA TYR A 73 -16.71 -12.48 0.98
C TYR A 73 -16.11 -13.81 0.47
N LEU A 74 -14.80 -13.97 0.59
CA LEU A 74 -14.14 -15.20 0.15
C LEU A 74 -14.53 -16.38 1.03
N ARG A 75 -14.56 -16.23 2.37
CA ARG A 75 -15.00 -17.28 3.28
C ARG A 75 -16.44 -17.70 3.03
N ASP A 76 -17.35 -16.75 2.86
CA ASP A 76 -18.76 -17.01 2.54
C ASP A 76 -18.90 -17.66 1.15
N GLY A 77 -17.99 -17.35 0.22
CA GLY A 77 -17.86 -17.98 -1.10
C GLY A 77 -17.19 -19.36 -1.08
N GLY A 78 -16.95 -19.95 0.09
CA GLY A 78 -16.41 -21.30 0.24
C GLY A 78 -14.89 -21.40 0.31
N TYR A 79 -14.17 -20.29 0.24
CA TYR A 79 -12.71 -20.30 0.32
C TYR A 79 -12.22 -20.65 1.73
N ARG A 80 -11.12 -21.40 1.83
CA ARG A 80 -10.30 -21.45 3.04
C ARG A 80 -9.49 -20.17 3.12
N THR A 81 -9.39 -19.59 4.31
CA THR A 81 -8.77 -18.27 4.46
C THR A 81 -7.63 -18.30 5.47
N ALA A 82 -6.47 -17.76 5.09
CA ALA A 82 -5.32 -17.64 5.96
C ALA A 82 -4.73 -16.23 5.96
N MET A 83 -4.13 -15.82 7.07
CA MET A 83 -3.28 -14.64 7.13
C MET A 83 -2.03 -14.88 7.95
N ALA A 84 -0.92 -14.19 7.57
CA ALA A 84 0.29 -14.15 8.37
C ALA A 84 0.92 -12.75 8.33
N GLY A 85 1.16 -12.17 9.50
CA GLY A 85 1.79 -10.87 9.68
C GLY A 85 0.91 -9.79 10.30
N LYS A 86 1.05 -8.56 9.82
CA LYS A 86 0.32 -7.39 10.31
C LYS A 86 -1.08 -7.32 9.69
N PHE A 87 -2.10 -7.24 10.53
CA PHE A 87 -3.50 -7.05 10.10
C PHE A 87 -3.84 -5.55 10.03
N LEU A 88 -4.56 -5.06 11.02
CA LEU A 88 -4.85 -3.64 11.25
C LEU A 88 -4.07 -3.17 12.48
N ASN A 89 -3.59 -1.92 12.46
CA ASN A 89 -2.77 -1.42 13.55
C ASN A 89 -3.50 -1.52 14.91
N ARG A 90 -2.76 -1.94 15.94
CA ARG A 90 -3.27 -2.13 17.30
C ARG A 90 -4.42 -3.13 17.40
N TRP A 91 -4.50 -4.09 16.48
CA TRP A 91 -5.43 -5.19 16.64
C TRP A 91 -5.09 -5.99 17.90
N PRO A 92 -6.05 -6.25 18.80
CA PRO A 92 -5.76 -6.96 20.05
C PRO A 92 -5.29 -8.39 19.76
N LEU A 93 -4.12 -8.78 20.27
CA LEU A 93 -3.61 -10.15 20.08
C LEU A 93 -4.50 -11.24 20.72
N GLY A 94 -5.34 -10.88 21.69
CA GLY A 94 -6.34 -11.81 22.25
C GLY A 94 -7.57 -12.04 21.36
N ARG A 95 -7.72 -11.24 20.27
CA ARG A 95 -8.88 -11.31 19.38
C ARG A 95 -8.47 -11.91 18.02
N PRO A 96 -9.06 -13.03 17.60
CA PRO A 96 -8.85 -13.56 16.25
C PRO A 96 -9.18 -12.52 15.18
N PRO A 97 -8.43 -12.47 14.07
CA PRO A 97 -8.82 -11.66 12.92
C PRO A 97 -10.08 -12.28 12.29
N PRO A 98 -11.17 -11.49 12.10
CA PRO A 98 -12.42 -12.04 11.61
C PRO A 98 -12.30 -12.65 10.21
N PHE A 99 -13.03 -13.72 9.98
CA PHE A 99 -13.14 -14.41 8.68
C PHE A 99 -11.86 -15.06 8.17
N PHE A 100 -10.87 -15.31 9.05
CA PHE A 100 -9.72 -16.15 8.74
C PHE A 100 -9.81 -17.48 9.49
N ASP A 101 -9.60 -18.59 8.78
CA ASP A 101 -9.63 -19.94 9.34
C ASP A 101 -8.30 -20.30 10.00
N ARG A 102 -7.19 -19.72 9.47
CA ARG A 102 -5.84 -19.83 10.03
C ARG A 102 -5.18 -18.46 10.10
N TRP A 103 -4.43 -18.22 11.16
CA TRP A 103 -3.73 -16.94 11.27
C TRP A 103 -2.46 -17.01 12.13
N ALA A 104 -1.49 -16.21 11.76
CA ALA A 104 -0.35 -15.85 12.57
C ALA A 104 -0.24 -14.32 12.61
N LEU A 105 -0.71 -13.71 13.68
CA LEU A 105 -0.87 -12.27 13.82
C LEU A 105 0.16 -11.69 14.79
N ALA A 106 0.84 -10.59 14.41
CA ALA A 106 1.59 -9.73 15.30
C ALA A 106 1.39 -8.25 14.94
N ASN A 107 1.69 -7.35 15.89
CA ASN A 107 1.45 -5.91 15.71
C ASN A 107 2.65 -5.15 15.14
N GLY A 108 3.82 -5.77 15.02
CA GLY A 108 5.02 -5.17 14.44
C GLY A 108 6.32 -5.77 14.98
N GLY A 109 7.44 -5.40 14.34
CA GLY A 109 8.78 -5.78 14.75
C GLY A 109 9.40 -6.93 13.97
N TYR A 110 10.68 -7.23 14.26
CA TYR A 110 11.48 -8.14 13.45
C TYR A 110 11.90 -9.39 14.20
N TYR A 111 12.24 -9.30 15.48
CA TYR A 111 12.68 -10.42 16.32
C TYR A 111 11.91 -10.46 17.64
N ASP A 112 11.85 -11.62 18.25
CA ASP A 112 11.30 -11.81 19.59
C ASP A 112 9.86 -11.29 19.77
N GLN A 113 9.09 -11.32 18.69
CA GLN A 113 7.74 -10.79 18.69
C GLN A 113 6.76 -11.72 19.41
N VAL A 114 5.74 -11.10 20.01
CA VAL A 114 4.58 -11.83 20.51
C VAL A 114 3.59 -12.02 19.37
N TRP A 115 3.29 -13.27 19.09
CA TRP A 115 2.37 -13.69 18.03
C TRP A 115 1.14 -14.36 18.63
N GLN A 116 -0.01 -14.11 18.02
CA GLN A 116 -1.17 -14.97 18.13
C GLN A 116 -1.17 -15.91 16.92
N VAL A 117 -1.01 -17.20 17.17
CA VAL A 117 -1.02 -18.23 16.12
C VAL A 117 -2.19 -19.17 16.39
N ASP A 118 -3.22 -19.14 15.55
CA ASP A 118 -4.39 -20.00 15.62
C ASP A 118 -5.00 -20.06 17.05
N GLY A 119 -5.16 -18.88 17.68
CA GLY A 119 -5.71 -18.72 19.02
C GLY A 119 -4.71 -18.82 20.18
N ARG A 120 -3.45 -19.19 19.93
CA ARG A 120 -2.41 -19.29 20.97
C ARG A 120 -1.45 -18.12 20.91
N ILE A 121 -1.27 -17.42 22.03
CA ILE A 121 -0.30 -16.34 22.16
C ILE A 121 1.03 -16.93 22.59
N ARG A 122 2.10 -16.62 21.83
CA ARG A 122 3.46 -17.06 22.13
C ARG A 122 4.52 -16.08 21.65
N ARG A 123 5.67 -16.04 22.31
CA ARG A 123 6.85 -15.34 21.83
C ARG A 123 7.56 -16.22 20.79
N VAL A 124 7.97 -15.60 19.68
CA VAL A 124 8.70 -16.26 18.59
C VAL A 124 10.00 -15.51 18.36
N PRO A 125 11.16 -16.15 18.58
CA PRO A 125 12.48 -15.51 18.40
C PRO A 125 12.88 -15.35 16.94
N THR A 126 12.28 -16.14 16.04
CA THR A 126 12.59 -16.13 14.61
C THR A 126 12.31 -14.76 13.98
N TYR A 127 13.10 -14.40 12.99
CA TYR A 127 12.88 -13.20 12.18
C TYR A 127 11.46 -13.21 11.60
N SER A 128 10.72 -12.11 11.79
CA SER A 128 9.29 -12.07 11.53
C SER A 128 8.91 -12.39 10.08
N THR A 129 9.68 -11.88 9.10
CA THR A 129 9.41 -12.18 7.68
C THR A 129 9.63 -13.66 7.37
N SER A 130 10.68 -14.29 7.91
CA SER A 130 10.95 -15.71 7.78
C SER A 130 9.85 -16.55 8.44
N PHE A 131 9.41 -16.16 9.65
CA PHE A 131 8.30 -16.82 10.34
C PHE A 131 6.98 -16.72 9.57
N ILE A 132 6.68 -15.56 8.94
CA ILE A 132 5.52 -15.40 8.06
C ILE A 132 5.59 -16.41 6.90
N GLY A 133 6.76 -16.56 6.29
CA GLY A 133 6.99 -17.57 5.24
C GLY A 133 6.72 -18.99 5.72
N ASP A 134 7.22 -19.36 6.91
CA ASP A 134 6.98 -20.68 7.50
C ASP A 134 5.49 -20.95 7.76
N ARG A 135 4.76 -19.92 8.23
CA ARG A 135 3.30 -20.03 8.42
C ARG A 135 2.55 -20.13 7.11
N ALA A 136 2.93 -19.31 6.11
CA ALA A 136 2.35 -19.38 4.77
C ALA A 136 2.47 -20.79 4.18
N LEU A 137 3.68 -21.36 4.18
CA LEU A 137 3.90 -22.71 3.65
C LEU A 137 3.14 -23.77 4.44
N ALA A 138 3.05 -23.65 5.76
CA ALA A 138 2.29 -24.57 6.59
C ALA A 138 0.78 -24.51 6.32
N TYR A 139 0.22 -23.31 6.14
CA TYR A 139 -1.20 -23.13 5.82
C TYR A 139 -1.54 -23.62 4.41
N LEU A 140 -0.69 -23.31 3.43
CA LEU A 140 -0.85 -23.84 2.08
C LEU A 140 -0.80 -25.38 2.10
N ALA A 141 0.19 -25.98 2.76
CA ALA A 141 0.27 -27.44 2.86
C ALA A 141 -0.92 -28.06 3.62
N GLU A 142 -1.57 -27.34 4.53
CA GLU A 142 -2.81 -27.79 5.16
C GLU A 142 -3.99 -27.72 4.19
N PHE A 143 -4.09 -26.63 3.42
CA PHE A 143 -5.19 -26.44 2.48
C PHE A 143 -5.14 -27.41 1.31
N GLU A 144 -3.96 -27.72 0.79
CA GLU A 144 -3.70 -28.69 -0.28
C GLU A 144 -4.07 -30.14 0.09
N ARG A 145 -4.11 -30.50 1.39
CA ARG A 145 -4.52 -31.85 1.79
C ARG A 145 -5.99 -32.16 1.53
N ASP A 146 -6.78 -31.12 1.35
CA ASP A 146 -8.22 -31.19 1.17
C ASP A 146 -8.53 -30.19 0.02
N ASP A 147 -8.15 -30.61 -1.17
CA ASP A 147 -8.02 -29.80 -2.40
C ASP A 147 -9.38 -29.58 -3.11
N ASP A 148 -10.49 -29.85 -2.43
CA ASP A 148 -11.83 -29.62 -2.94
C ASP A 148 -12.32 -28.17 -2.80
N ARG A 149 -11.54 -27.31 -2.10
CA ARG A 149 -11.91 -25.93 -1.80
C ARG A 149 -10.82 -24.95 -2.15
N PRO A 150 -11.15 -23.85 -2.86
CA PRO A 150 -10.19 -22.78 -3.12
C PRO A 150 -9.72 -22.12 -1.82
N TRP A 151 -8.57 -21.47 -1.87
CA TRP A 151 -8.01 -20.78 -0.70
C TRP A 151 -7.60 -19.32 -1.00
N PHE A 152 -7.52 -18.55 0.06
CA PHE A 152 -7.02 -17.18 0.09
C PHE A 152 -5.97 -17.02 1.17
N ALA A 153 -4.81 -16.48 0.83
CA ALA A 153 -3.74 -16.19 1.78
C ALA A 153 -3.35 -14.70 1.73
N TYR A 154 -3.44 -14.02 2.88
CA TYR A 154 -3.02 -12.64 3.08
C TYR A 154 -1.71 -12.61 3.87
N LEU A 155 -0.59 -12.39 3.16
CA LEU A 155 0.75 -12.34 3.74
C LEU A 155 1.18 -10.88 3.87
N ALA A 156 1.46 -10.44 5.10
CA ALA A 156 1.68 -9.04 5.43
C ALA A 156 2.92 -8.84 6.32
N PRO A 157 4.16 -9.01 5.77
CA PRO A 157 5.39 -8.72 6.49
C PRO A 157 5.46 -7.26 6.94
N PHE A 158 6.15 -7.02 8.06
CA PHE A 158 6.39 -5.68 8.58
C PHE A 158 7.43 -4.92 7.78
N ALA A 159 8.30 -5.63 7.06
CA ALA A 159 9.33 -5.02 6.23
C ALA A 159 8.69 -4.19 5.09
N PRO A 160 9.26 -3.00 4.84
CA PRO A 160 10.44 -2.37 5.43
C PRO A 160 10.15 -1.32 6.53
N HIS A 161 9.05 -1.41 7.27
CA HIS A 161 8.68 -0.48 8.36
C HIS A 161 9.75 -0.44 9.48
N ASP A 162 9.76 0.66 10.25
CA ASP A 162 10.60 0.79 11.45
C ASP A 162 10.47 -0.41 12.41
N PRO A 163 11.58 -0.79 13.09
CA PRO A 163 12.93 -0.20 13.16
C PRO A 163 13.93 -0.63 12.08
N ARG A 164 13.52 -1.27 11.00
CA ARG A 164 14.32 -1.66 9.81
C ARG A 164 15.52 -2.55 10.15
N VAL A 165 15.32 -3.50 11.04
CA VAL A 165 16.34 -4.45 11.44
C VAL A 165 16.45 -5.56 10.39
N PRO A 166 17.55 -5.66 9.62
CA PRO A 166 17.68 -6.70 8.60
C PRO A 166 17.95 -8.07 9.22
N GLU A 167 17.58 -9.11 8.50
CA GLU A 167 18.02 -10.46 8.83
C GLU A 167 19.55 -10.58 8.65
N PRO A 168 20.29 -11.33 9.49
CA PRO A 168 21.76 -11.37 9.47
C PRO A 168 22.36 -11.66 8.11
N ARG A 169 21.74 -12.56 7.33
CA ARG A 169 22.20 -12.90 5.96
C ARG A 169 22.15 -11.72 4.98
N HIS A 170 21.32 -10.70 5.26
CA HIS A 170 21.17 -9.51 4.45
C HIS A 170 21.78 -8.24 5.06
N ALA A 171 22.32 -8.32 6.28
CA ALA A 171 22.82 -7.17 7.04
C ALA A 171 23.98 -6.43 6.37
N ARG A 172 24.74 -7.10 5.49
CA ARG A 172 25.88 -6.53 4.79
C ARG A 172 25.59 -6.16 3.33
N ALA A 173 24.37 -6.35 2.84
CA ALA A 173 24.02 -5.97 1.48
C ALA A 173 24.23 -4.46 1.26
N SER A 174 24.80 -4.10 0.12
CA SER A 174 25.02 -2.71 -0.32
C SER A 174 24.21 -2.42 -1.57
N PHE A 175 23.83 -1.17 -1.74
CA PHE A 175 22.98 -0.73 -2.86
C PHE A 175 23.58 0.53 -3.46
N PRO A 176 23.44 0.74 -4.79
CA PRO A 176 23.81 1.99 -5.43
C PRO A 176 23.15 3.20 -4.74
N ALA A 177 23.84 4.33 -4.74
CA ALA A 177 23.22 5.60 -4.39
C ALA A 177 22.04 5.86 -5.33
N LEU A 178 21.01 6.52 -4.83
CA LEU A 178 19.98 7.05 -5.73
C LEU A 178 20.36 8.46 -6.14
N ASP A 179 20.29 8.75 -7.43
CA ASP A 179 20.67 10.05 -8.02
C ASP A 179 19.84 11.23 -7.48
N ARG A 180 18.72 10.97 -6.82
CA ARG A 180 17.78 11.98 -6.31
C ARG A 180 17.41 11.86 -4.85
N VAL A 181 18.12 11.11 -4.04
CA VAL A 181 17.81 11.03 -2.60
C VAL A 181 18.59 12.11 -1.85
N GLY A 182 17.89 13.18 -1.45
CA GLY A 182 18.23 14.04 -0.32
C GLY A 182 19.63 14.67 -0.23
N GLY A 183 20.47 14.53 -1.26
CA GLY A 183 21.83 15.10 -1.28
C GLY A 183 21.87 16.62 -1.53
N GLY A 184 20.76 17.22 -1.90
CA GLY A 184 20.59 18.65 -2.07
C GLY A 184 19.50 19.18 -1.12
N ARG A 185 19.38 20.51 -1.04
CA ARG A 185 18.25 21.16 -0.35
C ARG A 185 17.02 21.05 -1.26
N PRO A 186 16.06 20.12 -1.02
CA PRO A 186 14.89 20.03 -1.90
C PRO A 186 14.14 21.36 -1.89
N PRO A 187 13.68 21.83 -3.05
CA PRO A 187 12.91 23.07 -3.10
C PRO A 187 11.64 22.90 -2.25
N VAL A 188 11.35 23.92 -1.44
CA VAL A 188 10.14 23.98 -0.63
C VAL A 188 9.35 25.27 -0.87
N ALA A 189 9.82 26.12 -1.80
CA ALA A 189 9.03 27.22 -2.29
C ALA A 189 7.71 26.66 -2.86
N GLY A 190 6.59 27.27 -2.51
CA GLY A 190 5.27 26.76 -2.92
C GLY A 190 4.80 25.48 -2.23
N LYS A 191 5.49 24.99 -1.19
CA LYS A 191 5.02 23.88 -0.35
C LYS A 191 4.20 24.40 0.84
N PRO A 192 3.33 23.55 1.44
CA PRO A 192 2.55 23.97 2.61
C PRO A 192 3.46 24.34 3.80
N PRO A 193 3.00 25.22 4.70
CA PRO A 193 3.80 25.77 5.80
C PRO A 193 4.48 24.69 6.67
N TYR A 194 3.81 23.55 6.90
CA TYR A 194 4.35 22.48 7.73
C TYR A 194 5.55 21.76 7.11
N LEU A 195 5.74 21.83 5.79
CA LEU A 195 6.94 21.32 5.12
C LEU A 195 8.03 22.40 5.01
N ARG A 196 7.63 23.65 4.73
CA ARG A 196 8.59 24.75 4.63
C ARG A 196 9.36 24.98 5.94
N ALA A 197 8.70 24.74 7.09
CA ALA A 197 9.29 24.87 8.42
C ALA A 197 10.26 23.74 8.78
N ARG A 198 10.37 22.67 7.96
CA ARG A 198 11.25 21.54 8.26
C ARG A 198 12.67 21.81 7.77
N GLU A 199 13.65 21.40 8.57
CA GLU A 199 15.02 21.30 8.11
C GLU A 199 15.20 20.05 7.24
N PRO A 200 16.07 20.10 6.21
CA PRO A 200 16.41 18.90 5.44
C PRO A 200 17.08 17.88 6.33
N ALA A 201 16.74 16.62 6.16
CA ALA A 201 17.48 15.55 6.82
C ALA A 201 18.91 15.46 6.28
N ASP A 202 19.86 15.15 7.16
CA ASP A 202 21.24 14.94 6.71
C ASP A 202 21.38 13.66 5.87
N GLY A 203 22.36 13.68 4.95
CA GLY A 203 22.54 12.61 3.99
C GLY A 203 22.87 11.25 4.61
N ARG A 204 23.49 11.20 5.80
CA ARG A 204 23.77 9.95 6.51
C ARG A 204 22.50 9.33 7.07
N THR A 205 21.64 10.13 7.67
CA THR A 205 20.31 9.69 8.15
C THR A 205 19.48 9.12 7.00
N VAL A 206 19.41 9.83 5.87
CA VAL A 206 18.70 9.37 4.67
C VAL A 206 19.27 8.05 4.15
N ALA A 207 20.60 7.98 3.98
CA ALA A 207 21.27 6.78 3.47
C ALA A 207 21.11 5.58 4.41
N GLY A 208 21.21 5.79 5.72
CA GLY A 208 21.02 4.75 6.74
C GLY A 208 19.60 4.21 6.73
N LEU A 209 18.60 5.10 6.71
CA LEU A 209 17.19 4.76 6.63
C LEU A 209 16.88 3.93 5.37
N ARG A 210 17.28 4.44 4.21
CA ARG A 210 17.10 3.76 2.93
C ARG A 210 17.75 2.37 2.93
N THR A 211 19.01 2.31 3.34
CA THR A 211 19.75 1.04 3.38
C THR A 211 19.06 0.02 4.31
N GLY A 212 18.58 0.46 5.47
CA GLY A 212 17.81 -0.38 6.38
C GLY A 212 16.56 -0.94 5.73
N GLN A 213 15.76 -0.09 5.07
CA GLN A 213 14.57 -0.54 4.35
C GLN A 213 14.91 -1.56 3.25
N LEU A 214 15.89 -1.25 2.41
CA LEU A 214 16.27 -2.13 1.31
C LEU A 214 16.79 -3.49 1.79
N ARG A 215 17.57 -3.53 2.88
CA ARG A 215 18.06 -4.78 3.48
C ARG A 215 16.92 -5.66 4.01
N THR A 216 15.91 -5.08 4.65
CA THR A 216 14.76 -5.85 5.15
C THR A 216 13.89 -6.39 4.02
N LEU A 217 13.83 -5.70 2.89
CA LEU A 217 13.10 -6.16 1.69
C LEU A 217 13.74 -7.37 1.02
N LEU A 218 15.04 -7.61 1.19
CA LEU A 218 15.66 -8.84 0.69
C LEU A 218 15.05 -10.09 1.35
N SER A 219 14.68 -10.02 2.63
CA SER A 219 13.95 -11.13 3.28
C SER A 219 12.51 -11.27 2.75
N VAL A 220 11.90 -10.19 2.29
CA VAL A 220 10.59 -10.26 1.60
C VAL A 220 10.75 -10.89 0.22
N ASP A 221 11.82 -10.58 -0.51
CA ASP A 221 12.14 -11.20 -1.79
C ASP A 221 12.34 -12.72 -1.65
N ASP A 222 13.03 -13.16 -0.58
CA ASP A 222 13.16 -14.57 -0.23
C ASP A 222 11.81 -15.22 0.15
N LEU A 223 10.93 -14.50 0.87
CA LEU A 223 9.60 -14.98 1.22
C LEU A 223 8.75 -15.20 -0.03
N VAL A 224 8.75 -14.25 -0.96
CA VAL A 224 8.03 -14.37 -2.24
C VAL A 224 8.54 -15.58 -3.01
N ASP A 225 9.86 -15.74 -3.13
CA ASP A 225 10.47 -16.88 -3.83
C ASP A 225 10.04 -18.22 -3.24
N ARG A 226 10.05 -18.35 -1.91
CA ARG A 226 9.61 -19.57 -1.20
C ARG A 226 8.13 -19.90 -1.46
N VAL A 227 7.26 -18.90 -1.41
CA VAL A 227 5.82 -19.10 -1.64
C VAL A 227 5.55 -19.45 -3.11
N MET A 228 6.14 -18.71 -4.04
CA MET A 228 5.95 -18.95 -5.48
C MET A 228 6.56 -20.29 -5.89
N GLY A 229 7.72 -20.66 -5.32
CA GLY A 229 8.33 -21.97 -5.51
C GLY A 229 7.42 -23.10 -5.00
N ARG A 230 6.79 -22.93 -3.82
CA ARG A 230 5.82 -23.92 -3.32
C ARG A 230 4.62 -24.08 -4.25
N LEU A 231 4.03 -22.98 -4.73
CA LEU A 231 2.90 -23.04 -5.67
C LEU A 231 3.27 -23.76 -6.97
N ARG A 232 4.48 -23.53 -7.49
CA ARG A 232 5.00 -24.25 -8.64
C ARG A 232 5.13 -25.76 -8.37
N ASP A 233 5.74 -26.11 -7.24
CA ASP A 233 6.05 -27.50 -6.88
C ASP A 233 4.79 -28.33 -6.57
N THR A 234 3.68 -27.66 -6.20
CA THR A 234 2.36 -28.29 -6.00
C THR A 234 1.44 -28.22 -7.24
N GLY A 235 1.85 -27.53 -8.30
CA GLY A 235 0.99 -27.35 -9.48
C GLY A 235 -0.01 -26.20 -9.39
N GLU A 236 -0.05 -25.49 -8.25
CA GLU A 236 -1.01 -24.40 -7.97
C GLU A 236 -0.66 -23.07 -8.65
N LEU A 237 0.57 -22.94 -9.14
CA LEU A 237 1.09 -21.65 -9.64
C LEU A 237 0.25 -21.09 -10.78
N ASP A 238 -0.26 -21.91 -11.67
CA ASP A 238 -1.02 -21.47 -12.84
C ASP A 238 -2.51 -21.27 -12.57
N HIS A 239 -2.96 -21.70 -11.39
CA HIS A 239 -4.34 -21.55 -10.92
C HIS A 239 -4.50 -20.45 -9.87
N THR A 240 -3.40 -19.78 -9.50
CA THR A 240 -3.38 -18.78 -8.44
C THR A 240 -3.26 -17.35 -8.98
N LEU A 241 -4.20 -16.48 -8.59
CA LEU A 241 -4.09 -15.03 -8.74
C LEU A 241 -3.24 -14.48 -7.61
N VAL A 242 -2.11 -13.85 -7.95
CA VAL A 242 -1.15 -13.30 -6.96
C VAL A 242 -1.01 -11.81 -7.11
N PHE A 243 -1.15 -11.07 -6.01
CA PHE A 243 -0.84 -9.65 -5.90
C PHE A 243 0.40 -9.43 -5.06
N PHE A 244 1.26 -8.52 -5.49
CA PHE A 244 2.33 -7.94 -4.68
C PHE A 244 2.18 -6.43 -4.67
N LEU A 245 1.98 -5.84 -3.48
CA LEU A 245 1.83 -4.40 -3.29
C LEU A 245 2.33 -3.98 -1.89
N SER A 246 2.36 -2.67 -1.65
CA SER A 246 2.56 -2.09 -0.32
C SER A 246 1.32 -1.35 0.16
N ASP A 247 1.15 -1.21 1.47
CA ASP A 247 0.05 -0.43 2.04
C ASP A 247 0.22 1.09 1.81
N ASN A 248 1.45 1.59 1.77
CA ASN A 248 1.82 2.95 1.37
C ASN A 248 3.28 3.02 0.94
N GLY A 249 3.67 4.14 0.36
CA GLY A 249 5.05 4.48 0.05
C GLY A 249 5.77 5.14 1.23
N TYR A 250 6.95 5.75 0.96
CA TYR A 250 7.79 6.37 1.97
C TYR A 250 8.73 7.40 1.33
N ALA A 251 8.78 8.63 1.84
CA ALA A 251 9.73 9.65 1.41
C ALA A 251 11.08 9.49 2.12
N TRP A 252 12.17 9.60 1.37
CA TRP A 252 13.55 9.48 1.85
C TRP A 252 14.26 10.83 1.94
N GLY A 253 13.54 11.90 2.25
CA GLY A 253 14.06 13.26 2.36
C GLY A 253 13.57 14.21 1.27
N GLU A 254 12.84 13.70 0.28
CA GLU A 254 12.15 14.54 -0.71
C GLU A 254 11.22 15.50 0.04
N HIS A 255 11.05 16.73 -0.47
CA HIS A 255 10.22 17.79 0.14
C HIS A 255 10.56 18.10 1.61
N ARG A 256 11.81 17.86 2.04
CA ARG A 256 12.26 17.91 3.46
C ARG A 256 11.45 16.99 4.38
N HIS A 257 10.97 15.88 3.85
CA HIS A 257 10.16 14.93 4.59
C HIS A 257 10.81 13.54 4.64
N LEU A 258 10.94 12.98 5.84
CA LEU A 258 11.25 11.58 6.06
C LEU A 258 9.98 10.90 6.54
N GLY A 259 9.50 9.92 5.81
CA GLY A 259 8.31 9.19 6.20
C GLY A 259 7.19 9.22 5.17
N LYS A 260 5.99 9.17 5.67
CA LYS A 260 4.74 9.08 4.90
C LYS A 260 3.74 10.14 5.37
N PHE A 261 2.47 10.00 5.05
CA PHE A 261 1.36 10.90 5.42
C PHE A 261 1.25 12.17 4.57
N VAL A 262 2.12 12.37 3.60
CA VAL A 262 2.10 13.54 2.68
C VAL A 262 1.58 13.14 1.30
N PRO A 263 1.04 14.09 0.51
CA PRO A 263 0.35 13.78 -0.75
C PRO A 263 1.29 13.49 -1.94
N TYR A 264 2.60 13.47 -1.72
CA TYR A 264 3.57 13.37 -2.81
C TYR A 264 3.78 11.93 -3.27
N THR A 265 4.26 11.79 -4.50
CA THR A 265 4.44 10.52 -5.20
C THR A 265 5.13 9.47 -4.34
N GLU A 266 6.17 9.82 -3.60
CA GLU A 266 6.97 8.91 -2.78
C GLU A 266 6.17 8.26 -1.65
N SER A 267 5.18 8.98 -1.11
CA SER A 267 4.32 8.49 -0.02
C SER A 267 3.14 7.66 -0.48
N ILE A 268 2.67 7.86 -1.72
CA ILE A 268 1.45 7.22 -2.23
C ILE A 268 1.70 6.21 -3.34
N ARG A 269 2.80 6.31 -4.12
CA ARG A 269 3.11 5.33 -5.17
C ARG A 269 3.77 4.10 -4.58
N VAL A 270 3.18 2.94 -4.84
CA VAL A 270 3.59 1.65 -4.27
C VAL A 270 3.99 0.67 -5.37
N PRO A 271 4.82 -0.35 -5.07
CA PRO A 271 4.95 -1.48 -5.96
C PRO A 271 3.57 -2.10 -6.19
N PHE A 272 3.25 -2.43 -7.44
CA PHE A 272 1.97 -3.05 -7.77
C PHE A 272 2.18 -4.05 -8.91
N LEU A 273 2.25 -5.33 -8.56
CA LEU A 273 2.45 -6.43 -9.49
C LEU A 273 1.30 -7.41 -9.34
N VAL A 274 0.82 -7.95 -10.47
CA VAL A 274 -0.25 -8.94 -10.49
C VAL A 274 0.11 -10.08 -11.44
N ARG A 275 0.03 -11.32 -10.97
CA ARG A 275 0.21 -12.52 -11.80
C ARG A 275 -1.07 -13.34 -11.79
N TRP A 276 -1.57 -13.65 -12.98
CA TRP A 276 -2.69 -14.57 -13.15
C TRP A 276 -2.57 -15.25 -14.52
N PRO A 277 -1.91 -16.40 -14.60
CA PRO A 277 -1.70 -17.12 -15.86
C PRO A 277 -2.99 -17.44 -16.60
N GLY A 278 -2.95 -17.32 -17.92
CA GLY A 278 -4.13 -17.54 -18.77
C GLY A 278 -5.19 -16.42 -18.73
N ARG A 279 -5.05 -15.43 -17.83
CA ARG A 279 -5.96 -14.30 -17.70
C ARG A 279 -5.30 -12.94 -17.88
N LEU A 280 -4.07 -12.82 -17.41
CA LEU A 280 -3.24 -11.62 -17.56
C LEU A 280 -1.96 -12.00 -18.31
N PRO A 281 -1.53 -11.21 -19.32
CA PRO A 281 -0.35 -11.52 -20.12
C PRO A 281 0.93 -11.30 -19.32
N ALA A 282 1.81 -12.31 -19.28
CA ALA A 282 3.10 -12.22 -18.59
C ALA A 282 4.02 -11.20 -19.27
N GLY A 283 4.94 -10.60 -18.49
CA GLY A 283 5.93 -9.63 -18.95
C GLY A 283 5.35 -8.29 -19.41
N THR A 284 4.11 -7.99 -19.05
CA THR A 284 3.42 -6.77 -19.49
C THR A 284 3.63 -5.62 -18.51
N VAL A 285 3.84 -4.42 -19.05
CA VAL A 285 3.81 -3.17 -18.29
C VAL A 285 2.52 -2.42 -18.66
N ASP A 286 1.56 -2.44 -17.75
CA ASP A 286 0.30 -1.70 -17.90
C ASP A 286 0.41 -0.33 -17.22
N ARG A 287 0.31 0.73 -18.01
CA ARG A 287 0.49 2.11 -17.55
C ARG A 287 -0.82 2.79 -17.10
N ARG A 288 -1.92 2.03 -17.04
CA ARG A 288 -3.16 2.55 -16.46
C ARG A 288 -2.97 2.98 -15.01
N LEU A 289 -3.71 3.99 -14.62
CA LEU A 289 -3.81 4.42 -13.23
C LEU A 289 -4.58 3.36 -12.43
N VAL A 290 -3.96 2.77 -11.41
CA VAL A 290 -4.57 1.76 -10.55
C VAL A 290 -4.40 2.13 -9.07
N ALA A 291 -5.32 1.68 -8.25
CA ALA A 291 -5.33 1.97 -6.82
C ALA A 291 -5.35 0.69 -5.98
N THR A 292 -4.82 0.76 -4.78
CA THR A 292 -4.83 -0.40 -3.85
C THR A 292 -6.25 -0.86 -3.48
N ILE A 293 -7.26 0.02 -3.56
CA ILE A 293 -8.68 -0.34 -3.39
C ILE A 293 -9.22 -1.22 -4.52
N ASP A 294 -8.53 -1.30 -5.66
CA ASP A 294 -8.92 -2.14 -6.81
C ASP A 294 -8.71 -3.63 -6.55
N LEU A 295 -7.92 -3.97 -5.51
CA LEU A 295 -7.67 -5.36 -5.13
C LEU A 295 -8.98 -6.11 -4.82
N LYS A 296 -9.83 -5.58 -3.93
CA LYS A 296 -11.08 -6.28 -3.55
C LYS A 296 -12.00 -6.56 -4.74
N PRO A 297 -12.40 -5.58 -5.58
CA PRO A 297 -13.28 -5.87 -6.71
C PRO A 297 -12.63 -6.81 -7.74
N THR A 298 -11.30 -6.77 -7.91
CA THR A 298 -10.59 -7.69 -8.80
C THR A 298 -10.65 -9.11 -8.29
N VAL A 299 -10.35 -9.33 -7.01
CA VAL A 299 -10.39 -10.67 -6.40
C VAL A 299 -11.81 -11.22 -6.38
N LEU A 300 -12.82 -10.41 -6.06
CA LEU A 300 -14.22 -10.84 -6.10
C LEU A 300 -14.62 -11.26 -7.52
N ALA A 301 -14.27 -10.46 -8.53
CA ALA A 301 -14.55 -10.80 -9.92
C ALA A 301 -13.83 -12.10 -10.35
N ALA A 302 -12.58 -12.30 -9.92
CA ALA A 302 -11.82 -13.53 -10.17
C ALA A 302 -12.46 -14.76 -9.51
N ALA A 303 -13.03 -14.59 -8.32
CA ALA A 303 -13.73 -15.64 -7.58
C ALA A 303 -15.19 -15.86 -8.02
N GLY A 304 -15.68 -15.11 -9.01
CA GLY A 304 -17.10 -15.16 -9.42
C GLY A 304 -18.08 -14.61 -8.39
N LEU A 305 -17.56 -13.82 -7.42
CA LEU A 305 -18.34 -13.22 -6.34
C LEU A 305 -18.69 -11.77 -6.65
N ARG A 306 -19.73 -11.26 -6.00
CA ARG A 306 -20.16 -9.86 -6.13
C ARG A 306 -20.28 -9.21 -4.75
N PRO A 307 -20.00 -7.90 -4.65
CA PRO A 307 -20.32 -7.15 -3.43
C PRO A 307 -21.83 -7.22 -3.13
N ASP A 308 -22.18 -7.22 -1.83
CA ASP A 308 -23.56 -7.10 -1.42
C ASP A 308 -24.13 -5.72 -1.87
N PRO A 309 -25.43 -5.61 -2.21
CA PRO A 309 -26.02 -4.34 -2.62
C PRO A 309 -25.83 -3.19 -1.60
N GLY A 310 -25.75 -3.52 -0.31
CA GLY A 310 -25.51 -2.57 0.78
C GLY A 310 -24.02 -2.30 1.09
N ASP A 311 -23.09 -2.91 0.32
CA ASP A 311 -21.65 -2.75 0.47
C ASP A 311 -21.02 -2.20 -0.83
N PRO A 312 -21.27 -0.93 -1.21
CA PRO A 312 -20.69 -0.35 -2.41
C PRO A 312 -19.16 -0.32 -2.31
N VAL A 313 -18.50 -0.77 -3.37
CA VAL A 313 -17.04 -0.77 -3.51
C VAL A 313 -16.65 0.42 -4.39
N ASP A 314 -15.67 1.21 -3.94
CA ASP A 314 -15.21 2.41 -4.65
C ASP A 314 -14.10 2.08 -5.67
N GLY A 315 -13.39 0.97 -5.45
CA GLY A 315 -12.37 0.47 -6.35
C GLY A 315 -12.95 -0.11 -7.65
N ARG A 316 -12.10 -0.25 -8.67
CA ARG A 316 -12.44 -0.82 -9.97
C ARG A 316 -11.67 -2.11 -10.20
N SER A 317 -12.33 -3.12 -10.76
CA SER A 317 -11.63 -4.36 -11.10
C SER A 317 -10.56 -4.12 -12.16
N LEU A 318 -9.34 -4.64 -11.94
CA LEU A 318 -8.26 -4.61 -12.95
C LEU A 318 -8.60 -5.44 -14.19
N LEU A 319 -9.61 -6.31 -14.10
CA LEU A 319 -10.14 -7.09 -15.23
C LEU A 319 -11.05 -6.25 -16.14
N ASP A 320 -11.49 -5.08 -15.68
CA ASP A 320 -12.17 -4.09 -16.52
C ASP A 320 -11.09 -3.37 -17.37
N PRO A 321 -11.16 -3.42 -18.72
CA PRO A 321 -10.18 -2.79 -19.57
C PRO A 321 -10.27 -1.25 -19.58
N ARG A 322 -11.37 -0.68 -19.09
CA ARG A 322 -11.59 0.78 -19.10
C ARG A 322 -10.59 1.46 -18.18
N PRO A 323 -9.81 2.44 -18.66
CA PRO A 323 -8.88 3.16 -17.81
C PRO A 323 -9.62 4.01 -16.78
N ARG A 324 -8.97 4.25 -15.65
CA ARG A 324 -9.37 5.26 -14.69
C ARG A 324 -8.81 6.61 -15.13
N ASP A 325 -9.66 7.64 -15.21
CA ASP A 325 -9.22 8.97 -15.64
C ASP A 325 -8.45 9.69 -14.52
N ARG A 326 -8.86 9.49 -13.28
CA ARG A 326 -8.26 10.11 -12.10
C ARG A 326 -8.42 9.26 -10.85
N LEU A 327 -7.60 9.55 -9.85
CA LEU A 327 -7.58 8.87 -8.54
C LEU A 327 -7.73 9.92 -7.44
N LEU A 328 -8.55 9.62 -6.44
CA LEU A 328 -8.54 10.34 -5.17
C LEU A 328 -7.49 9.73 -4.23
N ALA A 329 -6.66 10.58 -3.64
CA ALA A 329 -5.88 10.24 -2.46
C ALA A 329 -6.26 11.21 -1.33
N GLU A 330 -6.31 10.71 -0.08
CA GLU A 330 -6.81 11.49 1.03
C GLU A 330 -6.14 11.10 2.35
N TYR A 331 -6.04 12.04 3.28
CA TYR A 331 -5.45 11.82 4.59
C TYR A 331 -6.16 12.66 5.65
N TRP A 332 -6.49 12.03 6.77
CA TRP A 332 -7.00 12.68 7.97
C TRP A 332 -5.89 12.78 9.02
N ARG A 333 -5.72 13.97 9.53
CA ARG A 333 -4.71 14.33 10.52
C ARG A 333 -4.67 13.35 11.69
N ASP A 334 -3.50 12.78 11.93
CA ASP A 334 -3.19 11.90 13.04
C ASP A 334 -2.04 12.49 13.85
N GLN A 335 -2.37 13.34 14.82
CA GLN A 335 -1.39 14.06 15.61
C GLN A 335 -0.46 13.15 16.42
N ALA A 336 -0.92 11.95 16.76
CA ALA A 336 -0.11 11.00 17.53
C ALA A 336 0.99 10.33 16.68
N ASN A 337 0.77 10.15 15.37
CA ASN A 337 1.71 9.47 14.50
C ASN A 337 2.37 10.41 13.46
N ALA A 338 1.75 11.54 13.17
CA ALA A 338 2.23 12.51 12.19
C ALA A 338 1.98 13.95 12.67
N PRO A 339 2.69 14.39 13.74
CA PRO A 339 2.49 15.73 14.28
C PRO A 339 2.78 16.80 13.22
N GLY A 340 1.90 17.80 13.18
CA GLY A 340 2.01 18.93 12.26
C GLY A 340 1.52 18.70 10.83
N ILE A 341 1.33 17.45 10.36
CA ILE A 341 0.72 17.19 9.06
C ILE A 341 -0.79 17.44 9.14
N ARG A 342 -1.30 18.18 8.18
CA ARG A 342 -2.71 18.59 8.10
C ARG A 342 -3.54 17.53 7.35
N ASP A 343 -4.87 17.64 7.45
CA ASP A 343 -5.77 16.94 6.53
C ASP A 343 -5.47 17.42 5.11
N TRP A 344 -5.52 16.51 4.15
CA TRP A 344 -5.39 16.85 2.75
C TRP A 344 -6.15 15.86 1.87
N ALA A 345 -6.51 16.32 0.67
CA ALA A 345 -7.00 15.48 -0.40
C ALA A 345 -6.35 15.88 -1.73
N ALA A 346 -6.25 14.93 -2.64
CA ALA A 346 -5.64 15.13 -3.94
C ALA A 346 -6.39 14.37 -5.04
N LEU A 347 -6.55 15.01 -6.19
CA LEU A 347 -6.88 14.35 -7.45
C LEU A 347 -5.61 14.16 -8.25
N ARG A 348 -5.39 12.94 -8.72
CA ARG A 348 -4.22 12.57 -9.51
C ARG A 348 -4.63 11.95 -10.82
N THR A 349 -3.93 12.35 -11.89
CA THR A 349 -3.91 11.69 -13.19
C THR A 349 -2.48 11.24 -13.51
N PRO A 350 -2.22 10.56 -14.62
CA PRO A 350 -0.85 10.33 -15.07
C PRO A 350 -0.07 11.61 -15.41
N ALA A 351 -0.76 12.71 -15.75
CA ALA A 351 -0.16 13.95 -16.21
C ALA A 351 -0.07 15.06 -15.15
N TRP A 352 -0.96 15.06 -14.16
CA TRP A 352 -0.98 16.13 -13.15
C TRP A 352 -1.51 15.64 -11.80
N GLN A 353 -1.23 16.43 -10.75
CA GLN A 353 -1.82 16.25 -9.44
C GLN A 353 -2.24 17.60 -8.85
N TYR A 354 -3.49 17.68 -8.40
CA TYR A 354 -4.07 18.81 -7.67
C TYR A 354 -4.28 18.42 -6.21
N ILE A 355 -3.85 19.25 -5.27
CA ILE A 355 -3.87 18.99 -3.84
C ILE A 355 -4.51 20.15 -3.10
N GLU A 356 -5.39 19.86 -2.15
CA GLU A 356 -5.85 20.81 -1.15
C GLU A 356 -5.46 20.35 0.26
N ASN A 357 -4.82 21.25 1.01
CA ASN A 357 -4.51 21.08 2.42
C ASN A 357 -5.56 21.83 3.24
N TYR A 358 -6.02 21.25 4.35
CA TYR A 358 -7.12 21.78 5.14
C TYR A 358 -6.66 22.08 6.58
N ASP A 359 -6.90 23.31 7.07
CA ASP A 359 -6.59 23.68 8.46
C ASP A 359 -7.57 23.06 9.45
N GLN A 360 -8.82 22.88 9.04
CA GLN A 360 -9.87 22.23 9.81
C GLN A 360 -10.41 21.02 9.08
N PRO A 361 -10.76 19.93 9.79
CA PRO A 361 -11.40 18.77 9.20
C PRO A 361 -12.70 19.15 8.47
N GLY A 362 -12.83 18.76 7.21
CA GLY A 362 -14.01 19.06 6.40
C GLY A 362 -14.13 20.52 5.92
N GLY A 363 -13.15 21.38 6.27
CA GLY A 363 -13.13 22.79 5.85
C GLY A 363 -12.79 22.99 4.38
N ALA A 364 -12.83 24.26 3.92
CA ALA A 364 -12.31 24.65 2.61
C ALA A 364 -10.78 24.49 2.57
N GLY A 365 -10.23 24.21 1.41
CA GLY A 365 -8.79 24.11 1.21
C GLY A 365 -8.12 25.46 1.47
N THR A 366 -7.19 25.47 2.45
CA THR A 366 -6.49 26.69 2.87
C THR A 366 -5.16 26.86 2.17
N PHE A 367 -4.58 25.77 1.64
CA PHE A 367 -3.37 25.80 0.84
C PHE A 367 -3.53 24.81 -0.33
N ARG A 368 -3.26 25.27 -1.55
CA ARG A 368 -3.45 24.51 -2.77
C ARG A 368 -2.14 24.30 -3.49
N GLU A 369 -2.01 23.14 -4.13
CA GLU A 369 -0.85 22.79 -4.92
C GLU A 369 -1.31 22.17 -6.26
N PHE A 370 -0.62 22.51 -7.34
CA PHE A 370 -0.83 21.88 -8.63
C PHE A 370 0.52 21.57 -9.30
N TYR A 371 0.65 20.35 -9.82
CA TYR A 371 1.90 19.85 -10.39
C TYR A 371 1.67 19.24 -11.75
N ASP A 372 2.50 19.62 -12.75
CA ASP A 372 2.63 18.93 -14.03
C ASP A 372 3.58 17.75 -13.86
N LEU A 373 3.06 16.53 -13.75
CA LEU A 373 3.84 15.32 -13.48
C LEU A 373 4.65 14.83 -14.69
N VAL A 374 4.41 15.39 -15.89
CA VAL A 374 5.17 15.08 -17.09
C VAL A 374 6.49 15.86 -17.10
N ARG A 375 6.43 17.13 -16.73
CA ARG A 375 7.60 18.02 -16.71
C ARG A 375 8.30 18.03 -15.34
N ASP A 376 7.54 17.82 -14.27
CA ASP A 376 7.99 17.83 -12.87
C ASP A 376 7.49 16.57 -12.13
N PRO A 377 8.01 15.39 -12.47
CA PRO A 377 7.61 14.14 -11.82
C PRO A 377 7.98 14.08 -10.31
N GLY A 378 8.92 14.93 -9.88
CA GLY A 378 9.32 15.10 -8.49
C GLY A 378 8.40 16.02 -7.70
N MET A 379 7.43 16.69 -8.34
CA MET A 379 6.53 17.63 -7.69
C MET A 379 7.28 18.75 -6.94
N ASP A 380 8.35 19.26 -7.53
CA ASP A 380 9.21 20.28 -6.92
C ASP A 380 8.64 21.70 -7.08
N HIS A 381 7.89 21.96 -8.16
CA HIS A 381 7.39 23.29 -8.53
C HIS A 381 5.85 23.33 -8.49
N ASN A 382 5.30 23.96 -7.46
CA ASN A 382 3.87 24.20 -7.36
C ASN A 382 3.47 25.33 -8.32
N LEU A 383 2.75 25.01 -9.38
CA LEU A 383 2.33 25.97 -10.43
C LEU A 383 1.35 27.04 -9.89
N LEU A 384 0.60 26.77 -8.79
CA LEU A 384 -0.21 27.76 -8.09
C LEU A 384 0.59 28.73 -7.22
N ALA A 385 1.90 28.56 -7.13
CA ALA A 385 2.77 29.42 -6.31
C ALA A 385 3.74 30.25 -7.16
N ASP A 386 3.70 30.11 -8.50
CA ASP A 386 4.44 30.97 -9.42
C ASP A 386 3.59 32.22 -9.81
N ALA A 387 4.08 33.05 -10.68
CA ALA A 387 3.38 34.24 -11.13
C ALA A 387 2.70 34.08 -12.51
N ASP A 388 2.61 32.86 -13.03
CA ASP A 388 2.06 32.58 -14.35
C ASP A 388 0.65 31.97 -14.28
N PRO A 389 -0.41 32.79 -14.44
CA PRO A 389 -1.79 32.26 -14.43
C PRO A 389 -2.11 31.42 -15.68
N GLY A 390 -1.24 31.39 -16.69
CA GLY A 390 -1.44 30.61 -17.92
C GLY A 390 -1.24 29.12 -17.72
N ASN A 391 -0.57 28.71 -16.63
CA ASN A 391 -0.34 27.30 -16.28
C ASN A 391 -1.19 26.84 -15.07
N ASP A 392 -2.05 27.71 -14.54
CA ASP A 392 -2.96 27.37 -13.45
C ASP A 392 -3.97 26.28 -13.84
N PRO A 393 -4.37 25.42 -12.89
CA PRO A 393 -5.39 24.42 -13.16
C PRO A 393 -6.76 25.03 -13.44
N PRO A 394 -7.64 24.34 -14.17
CA PRO A 394 -9.04 24.75 -14.29
C PRO A 394 -9.70 24.91 -12.91
N ALA A 395 -10.45 25.99 -12.72
CA ALA A 395 -11.16 26.27 -11.47
C ALA A 395 -12.11 25.13 -11.03
N ALA A 396 -12.59 24.32 -12.00
CA ALA A 396 -13.45 23.16 -11.78
C ALA A 396 -12.78 22.07 -10.90
N LEU A 397 -11.45 21.99 -10.83
CA LEU A 397 -10.75 20.94 -10.05
C LEU A 397 -11.06 21.02 -8.54
N ALA A 398 -11.25 22.19 -7.99
CA ALA A 398 -11.65 22.34 -6.58
C ALA A 398 -13.05 21.73 -6.35
N THR A 399 -13.99 21.97 -7.25
CA THR A 399 -15.34 21.39 -7.18
C THR A 399 -15.32 19.88 -7.39
N GLU A 400 -14.50 19.40 -8.33
CA GLU A 400 -14.33 17.97 -8.58
C GLU A 400 -13.70 17.25 -7.38
N LEU A 401 -12.69 17.85 -6.74
CA LEU A 401 -12.08 17.30 -5.52
C LEU A 401 -13.07 17.27 -4.37
N ALA A 402 -13.88 18.32 -4.21
CA ALA A 402 -14.92 18.37 -3.18
C ALA A 402 -15.97 17.25 -3.40
N ALA A 403 -16.39 17.01 -4.63
CA ALA A 403 -17.29 15.91 -4.97
C ALA A 403 -16.64 14.53 -4.73
N ALA A 404 -15.36 14.36 -5.10
CA ALA A 404 -14.62 13.11 -4.89
C ALA A 404 -14.47 12.76 -3.40
N ARG A 405 -14.33 13.75 -2.51
CA ARG A 405 -14.23 13.55 -1.06
C ARG A 405 -15.51 13.04 -0.38
N THR A 406 -16.60 13.03 -1.09
CA THR A 406 -17.93 12.56 -0.61
C THR A 406 -18.54 11.51 -1.52
N CYS A 407 -17.79 11.02 -2.51
CA CYS A 407 -18.24 9.99 -3.44
C CYS A 407 -18.49 8.65 -2.75
N GLN A 408 -19.27 7.78 -3.38
CA GLN A 408 -19.47 6.41 -2.94
C GLN A 408 -19.70 5.48 -4.13
N GLY A 409 -19.05 4.32 -4.11
CA GLY A 409 -19.22 3.31 -5.15
C GLY A 409 -18.88 3.85 -6.55
N ALA A 410 -19.75 3.64 -7.51
CA ALA A 410 -19.52 4.04 -8.91
C ALA A 410 -19.42 5.56 -9.15
N SER A 411 -19.76 6.41 -8.18
CA SER A 411 -19.56 7.85 -8.28
C SER A 411 -18.11 8.28 -7.97
N CYS A 412 -17.29 7.36 -7.46
CA CYS A 412 -15.90 7.64 -7.13
C CYS A 412 -14.99 7.57 -8.37
N PRO A 413 -13.93 8.41 -8.39
CA PRO A 413 -12.97 8.46 -9.49
C PRO A 413 -12.11 7.22 -9.64
#